data_87ed83ce0359675cc7030625464a3c4b
#
_entry.id   87ed83ce0359675cc7030625464a3c4b
#
_cell.length_a   1.000
_cell.length_b   1.000
_cell.length_c   1.000
_cell.angle_alpha   90.00
_cell.angle_beta   90.00
_cell.angle_gamma   90.00
#
_symmetry.space_group_name_H-M   'P 1'
#
loop_
_entity.id
_entity.type
_entity.pdbx_description
1 polymer ?
#
loop_
_entity_poly.entity_id
_entity_poly.type
_entity_poly.pdbx_seq_one_letter_code
_entity_poly.pdbx_strand_id
1 'polypeptide(L)'
;VGKDIEGNIVIGNIASMPHMLIAGTTGSGKSVFTNSIILNILFHASPDEVKLILIDPKKVEFPMYNGIPHLLIPVVTEPLKAAGALGWAVNEMMRRYKLFEANGTKNIEDYNEMVDEMLEADPECGRTRLPQIVIVVDEFADLMLAAKNEVEESVMRLAQLARAAGMHMLIATQSPRVDVLTGLIKANIPSRTALMVSNNTDSRVILDEVGAEKLLGKGDMLYKPVGFPKPMRIQSGFASTAEIREVVNFLKEEHGSDYNQEIIHEVEENMPKPKNDDGGDIAINPDDDLVNQAITIIVETGNASTAFLQRKLKLGFPRAARIMDDIEAM
;
A
#
# COMPACT_ATOMS: atom_id res chain seq x y z
N VAL A 1 0.41 13.99 17.21
CA VAL A 1 0.87 14.59 15.95
C VAL A 1 1.99 15.59 16.21
N GLY A 2 1.83 16.47 17.23
CA GLY A 2 2.81 17.49 17.58
C GLY A 2 2.22 18.59 18.43
N LYS A 3 2.80 19.78 18.36
CA LYS A 3 2.32 20.98 19.07
C LYS A 3 1.95 22.08 18.08
N ASP A 4 0.86 22.77 18.36
CA ASP A 4 0.47 23.97 17.60
C ASP A 4 1.35 25.18 17.95
N ILE A 5 1.08 26.32 17.30
CA ILE A 5 1.83 27.58 17.50
C ILE A 5 1.63 28.19 18.92
N GLU A 6 0.61 27.77 19.64
CA GLU A 6 0.32 28.18 21.00
C GLU A 6 0.96 27.26 22.05
N GLY A 7 1.53 26.11 21.59
CA GLY A 7 2.16 25.10 22.45
C GLY A 7 1.19 23.99 22.89
N ASN A 8 -0.05 23.99 22.44
CA ASN A 8 -1.02 22.94 22.75
C ASN A 8 -0.66 21.65 22.04
N ILE A 9 -0.86 20.51 22.71
CA ILE A 9 -0.65 19.19 22.11
C ILE A 9 -1.80 18.88 21.16
N VAL A 10 -1.46 18.55 19.92
CA VAL A 10 -2.42 18.10 18.91
C VAL A 10 -2.34 16.59 18.76
N ILE A 11 -3.44 15.93 19.10
CA ILE A 11 -3.57 14.48 19.01
C ILE A 11 -4.37 14.14 17.74
N GLY A 12 -3.88 13.19 16.97
CA GLY A 12 -4.58 12.59 15.84
C GLY A 12 -5.02 11.19 16.18
N ASN A 13 -6.27 10.84 15.86
CA ASN A 13 -6.77 9.48 16.00
C ASN A 13 -6.85 8.83 14.62
N ILE A 14 -6.03 7.79 14.39
CA ILE A 14 -5.95 7.11 13.10
C ILE A 14 -7.26 6.38 12.74
N ALA A 15 -8.02 5.90 13.71
CA ALA A 15 -9.31 5.26 13.46
C ALA A 15 -10.38 6.24 12.94
N SER A 16 -10.30 7.53 13.36
CA SER A 16 -11.19 8.59 12.86
C SER A 16 -10.67 9.24 11.57
N MET A 17 -9.36 9.17 11.32
CA MET A 17 -8.68 9.65 10.09
C MET A 17 -8.02 8.44 9.40
N PRO A 18 -8.78 7.51 8.84
CA PRO A 18 -8.27 6.17 8.54
C PRO A 18 -7.03 6.17 7.63
N HIS A 19 -6.87 7.20 6.82
CA HIS A 19 -5.74 7.31 5.90
C HIS A 19 -5.23 8.74 5.88
N MET A 20 -3.91 8.91 5.75
CA MET A 20 -3.26 10.22 5.69
C MET A 20 -2.18 10.27 4.61
N LEU A 21 -2.20 11.34 3.82
CA LEU A 21 -1.10 11.71 2.93
C LEU A 21 -0.10 12.59 3.68
N ILE A 22 1.18 12.26 3.56
CA ILE A 22 2.30 12.98 4.17
C ILE A 22 3.28 13.36 3.06
N ALA A 23 3.46 14.64 2.78
CA ALA A 23 4.39 15.03 1.73
C ALA A 23 5.31 16.18 2.17
N GLY A 24 6.54 16.18 1.66
CA GLY A 24 7.52 17.21 1.93
C GLY A 24 8.88 16.87 1.32
N THR A 25 9.66 17.87 1.00
CA THR A 25 10.99 17.70 0.40
C THR A 25 12.02 17.09 1.37
N THR A 26 13.16 16.69 0.85
CA THR A 26 14.30 16.25 1.68
C THR A 26 14.67 17.33 2.69
N GLY A 27 14.88 16.94 3.95
CA GLY A 27 15.18 17.87 5.05
C GLY A 27 13.95 18.56 5.65
N SER A 28 12.75 18.36 5.13
CA SER A 28 11.52 18.91 5.72
C SER A 28 11.15 18.30 7.08
N GLY A 29 11.66 17.10 7.40
CA GLY A 29 11.34 16.34 8.60
C GLY A 29 10.32 15.22 8.37
N LYS A 30 10.01 14.86 7.11
CA LYS A 30 9.04 13.81 6.75
C LYS A 30 9.35 12.47 7.45
N SER A 31 10.55 11.95 7.32
CA SER A 31 10.94 10.68 7.92
C SER A 31 10.90 10.73 9.45
N VAL A 32 11.30 11.84 10.06
CA VAL A 32 11.21 12.04 11.52
C VAL A 32 9.75 12.00 11.96
N PHE A 33 8.86 12.69 11.26
CA PHE A 33 7.44 12.69 11.57
C PHE A 33 6.82 11.29 11.38
N THR A 34 7.13 10.59 10.30
CA THR A 34 6.64 9.22 10.06
C THR A 34 7.13 8.26 11.14
N ASN A 35 8.42 8.32 11.50
CA ASN A 35 8.98 7.54 12.59
C ASN A 35 8.33 7.87 13.94
N SER A 36 8.01 9.15 14.22
CA SER A 36 7.32 9.53 15.44
C SER A 36 5.93 8.94 15.56
N ILE A 37 5.21 8.75 14.43
CA ILE A 37 3.91 8.07 14.43
C ILE A 37 4.09 6.58 14.71
N ILE A 38 5.07 5.92 14.07
CA ILE A 38 5.36 4.50 14.32
C ILE A 38 5.71 4.29 15.79
N LEU A 39 6.62 5.09 16.34
CA LEU A 39 6.96 5.03 17.77
C LEU A 39 5.74 5.21 18.66
N ASN A 40 4.89 6.18 18.36
CA ASN A 40 3.68 6.40 19.14
C ASN A 40 2.76 5.17 19.15
N ILE A 41 2.64 4.47 18.03
CA ILE A 41 1.90 3.19 17.97
C ILE A 41 2.58 2.15 18.86
N LEU A 42 3.90 1.98 18.75
CA LEU A 42 4.65 0.99 19.52
C LEU A 42 4.62 1.23 21.03
N PHE A 43 4.44 2.49 21.49
CA PHE A 43 4.29 2.83 22.91
C PHE A 43 2.89 2.61 23.47
N HIS A 44 1.85 2.59 22.63
CA HIS A 44 0.46 2.62 23.09
C HIS A 44 -0.35 1.38 22.72
N ALA A 45 0.17 0.50 21.86
CA ALA A 45 -0.55 -0.67 21.40
C ALA A 45 0.36 -1.91 21.42
N SER A 46 -0.21 -3.01 21.87
CA SER A 46 0.44 -4.32 21.80
C SER A 46 0.41 -4.91 20.39
N PRO A 47 1.23 -5.93 20.10
CA PRO A 47 1.20 -6.62 18.81
C PRO A 47 -0.14 -7.31 18.50
N ASP A 48 -0.94 -7.61 19.52
CA ASP A 48 -2.27 -8.21 19.36
C ASP A 48 -3.35 -7.17 19.04
N GLU A 49 -3.09 -5.90 19.34
CA GLU A 49 -4.00 -4.78 19.05
C GLU A 49 -3.69 -4.13 17.71
N VAL A 50 -2.41 -4.00 17.35
CA VAL A 50 -1.98 -3.34 16.12
C VAL A 50 -0.85 -4.11 15.45
N LYS A 51 -1.03 -4.39 14.17
CA LYS A 51 0.00 -4.92 13.28
C LYS A 51 0.42 -3.88 12.24
N LEU A 52 1.67 -3.98 11.82
CA LEU A 52 2.28 -3.03 10.88
C LEU A 52 2.71 -3.73 9.59
N ILE A 53 2.54 -3.04 8.47
CA ILE A 53 3.21 -3.31 7.20
C ILE A 53 4.01 -2.06 6.86
N LEU A 54 5.34 -2.18 6.84
CA LEU A 54 6.23 -1.07 6.53
C LEU A 54 6.83 -1.25 5.14
N ILE A 55 6.71 -0.23 4.30
CA ILE A 55 7.17 -0.21 2.91
C ILE A 55 8.19 0.91 2.74
N ASP A 56 9.43 0.54 2.44
CA ASP A 56 10.56 1.45 2.26
C ASP A 56 11.39 1.07 1.03
N PRO A 57 11.01 1.55 -0.16
CA PRO A 57 11.72 1.25 -1.41
C PRO A 57 13.19 1.71 -1.40
N LYS A 58 13.51 2.72 -0.59
CA LYS A 58 14.86 3.30 -0.51
C LYS A 58 15.78 2.56 0.45
N LYS A 59 15.26 1.67 1.30
CA LYS A 59 16.02 0.88 2.30
C LYS A 59 16.77 1.74 3.34
N VAL A 60 16.24 2.91 3.69
CA VAL A 60 16.93 3.89 4.55
C VAL A 60 16.26 4.05 5.91
N GLU A 61 14.94 4.17 5.92
CA GLU A 61 14.20 4.63 7.10
C GLU A 61 13.67 3.49 7.98
N PHE A 62 13.12 2.42 7.37
CA PHE A 62 12.40 1.38 8.11
C PHE A 62 13.14 0.06 8.35
N PRO A 63 14.28 -0.29 7.72
CA PRO A 63 14.94 -1.58 7.95
C PRO A 63 15.29 -1.85 9.42
N MET A 64 15.45 -0.80 10.22
CA MET A 64 15.72 -0.93 11.66
C MET A 64 14.58 -1.60 12.43
N TYR A 65 13.35 -1.49 11.96
CA TYR A 65 12.16 -2.11 12.58
C TYR A 65 12.05 -3.62 12.31
N ASN A 66 12.81 -4.19 11.37
CA ASN A 66 12.77 -5.64 11.15
C ASN A 66 13.03 -6.40 12.45
N GLY A 67 12.16 -7.35 12.75
CA GLY A 67 12.27 -8.18 13.95
C GLY A 67 11.37 -7.77 15.11
N ILE A 68 10.62 -6.66 15.03
CA ILE A 68 9.63 -6.33 16.07
C ILE A 68 8.35 -7.18 15.90
N PRO A 69 7.66 -7.53 16.99
CA PRO A 69 6.48 -8.40 16.97
C PRO A 69 5.26 -7.78 16.29
N HIS A 70 5.24 -6.46 16.11
CA HIS A 70 4.15 -5.75 15.43
C HIS A 70 4.17 -5.96 13.91
N LEU A 71 5.29 -6.33 13.29
CA LEU A 71 5.36 -6.54 11.84
C LEU A 71 4.67 -7.84 11.41
N LEU A 72 3.74 -7.75 10.46
CA LEU A 72 3.13 -8.92 9.81
C LEU A 72 4.11 -9.65 8.89
N ILE A 73 4.93 -8.88 8.18
CA ILE A 73 5.94 -9.35 7.23
C ILE A 73 7.22 -8.50 7.40
N PRO A 74 8.39 -8.96 6.96
CA PRO A 74 9.59 -8.12 6.91
C PRO A 74 9.32 -6.82 6.17
N VAL A 75 10.05 -5.76 6.52
CA VAL A 75 9.97 -4.47 5.81
C VAL A 75 10.11 -4.69 4.30
N VAL A 76 9.11 -4.24 3.55
CA VAL A 76 9.05 -4.43 2.10
C VAL A 76 9.89 -3.37 1.42
N THR A 77 10.93 -3.79 0.70
CA THR A 77 11.90 -2.88 0.07
C THR A 77 11.87 -2.89 -1.46
N GLU A 78 11.12 -3.80 -2.06
CA GLU A 78 10.99 -3.90 -3.51
C GLU A 78 9.65 -3.32 -3.96
N PRO A 79 9.63 -2.35 -4.91
CA PRO A 79 8.39 -1.70 -5.32
C PRO A 79 7.30 -2.64 -5.86
N LEU A 80 7.67 -3.69 -6.60
CA LEU A 80 6.70 -4.69 -7.08
C LEU A 80 6.14 -5.53 -5.92
N LYS A 81 6.98 -5.90 -4.95
CA LYS A 81 6.53 -6.60 -3.74
C LYS A 81 5.65 -5.70 -2.87
N ALA A 82 5.91 -4.39 -2.88
CA ALA A 82 5.05 -3.40 -2.22
C ALA A 82 3.65 -3.33 -2.86
N ALA A 83 3.56 -3.38 -4.20
CA ALA A 83 2.27 -3.50 -4.88
C ALA A 83 1.55 -4.82 -4.50
N GLY A 84 2.29 -5.94 -4.39
CA GLY A 84 1.76 -7.21 -3.87
C GLY A 84 1.24 -7.11 -2.43
N ALA A 85 1.96 -6.40 -1.55
CA ALA A 85 1.52 -6.17 -0.16
C ALA A 85 0.23 -5.32 -0.07
N LEU A 86 0.08 -4.31 -0.93
CA LEU A 86 -1.16 -3.55 -1.05
C LEU A 86 -2.31 -4.41 -1.60
N GLY A 87 -2.04 -5.28 -2.58
CA GLY A 87 -3.00 -6.26 -3.10
C GLY A 87 -3.45 -7.25 -2.02
N TRP A 88 -2.50 -7.77 -1.24
CA TRP A 88 -2.81 -8.60 -0.07
C TRP A 88 -3.71 -7.86 0.93
N ALA A 89 -3.40 -6.60 1.22
CA ALA A 89 -4.20 -5.81 2.15
C ALA A 89 -5.66 -5.64 1.67
N VAL A 90 -5.89 -5.52 0.36
CA VAL A 90 -7.24 -5.51 -0.21
C VAL A 90 -7.94 -6.87 0.02
N ASN A 91 -7.25 -7.98 -0.18
CA ASN A 91 -7.79 -9.31 0.04
C ASN A 91 -8.13 -9.54 1.53
N GLU A 92 -7.23 -9.15 2.45
CA GLU A 92 -7.47 -9.20 3.89
C GLU A 92 -8.68 -8.36 4.31
N MET A 93 -8.79 -7.15 3.77
CA MET A 93 -9.98 -6.31 3.99
C MET A 93 -11.26 -7.03 3.58
N MET A 94 -11.29 -7.64 2.40
CA MET A 94 -12.46 -8.38 1.91
C MET A 94 -12.72 -9.64 2.74
N ARG A 95 -11.66 -10.32 3.22
CA ARG A 95 -11.78 -11.45 4.15
C ARG A 95 -12.45 -11.01 5.47
N ARG A 96 -12.06 -9.85 6.01
CA ARG A 96 -12.67 -9.28 7.22
C ARG A 96 -14.15 -8.95 7.02
N TYR A 97 -14.51 -8.35 5.89
CA TYR A 97 -15.92 -8.08 5.57
C TYR A 97 -16.78 -9.36 5.53
N LYS A 98 -16.28 -10.43 4.90
CA LYS A 98 -16.96 -11.73 4.93
C LYS A 98 -17.13 -12.28 6.35
N LEU A 99 -16.11 -12.09 7.19
CA LEU A 99 -16.15 -12.49 8.59
C LEU A 99 -17.18 -11.69 9.37
N PHE A 100 -17.27 -10.39 9.15
CA PHE A 100 -18.29 -9.53 9.78
C PHE A 100 -19.69 -9.93 9.35
N GLU A 101 -19.91 -10.14 8.06
CA GLU A 101 -21.21 -10.61 7.54
C GLU A 101 -21.64 -11.94 8.17
N ALA A 102 -20.72 -12.91 8.24
CA ALA A 102 -21.00 -14.24 8.82
C ALA A 102 -21.34 -14.19 10.33
N ASN A 103 -20.89 -13.16 11.04
CA ASN A 103 -21.13 -12.98 12.48
C ASN A 103 -22.15 -11.87 12.79
N GLY A 104 -22.73 -11.22 11.78
CA GLY A 104 -23.74 -10.17 11.96
C GLY A 104 -23.17 -8.87 12.57
N THR A 105 -21.85 -8.64 12.45
CA THR A 105 -21.16 -7.43 12.92
C THR A 105 -20.95 -6.44 11.77
N LYS A 106 -20.69 -5.16 12.05
CA LYS A 106 -20.60 -4.11 11.02
C LYS A 106 -19.15 -3.66 10.77
N ASN A 107 -18.30 -3.80 11.75
CA ASN A 107 -16.93 -3.30 11.74
C ASN A 107 -16.05 -4.12 12.69
N ILE A 108 -14.79 -3.79 12.76
CA ILE A 108 -13.80 -4.48 13.61
C ILE A 108 -14.09 -4.31 15.10
N GLU A 109 -14.61 -3.15 15.51
CA GLU A 109 -14.94 -2.86 16.90
C GLU A 109 -16.08 -3.79 17.38
N ASP A 110 -17.20 -3.82 16.64
CA ASP A 110 -18.35 -4.69 16.93
C ASP A 110 -17.92 -6.19 16.93
N TYR A 111 -17.05 -6.58 15.98
CA TYR A 111 -16.54 -7.95 15.92
C TYR A 111 -15.68 -8.31 17.14
N ASN A 112 -14.75 -7.43 17.51
CA ASN A 112 -13.88 -7.65 18.65
C ASN A 112 -14.65 -7.64 19.99
N GLU A 113 -15.66 -6.78 20.14
CA GLU A 113 -16.55 -6.79 21.29
C GLU A 113 -17.31 -8.13 21.41
N MET A 114 -17.87 -8.65 20.32
CA MET A 114 -18.48 -9.97 20.28
C MET A 114 -17.49 -11.09 20.67
N VAL A 115 -16.25 -11.01 20.18
CA VAL A 115 -15.20 -12.00 20.52
C VAL A 115 -14.85 -11.93 22.00
N ASP A 116 -14.78 -10.73 22.59
CA ASP A 116 -14.52 -10.56 24.03
C ASP A 116 -15.64 -11.20 24.88
N GLU A 117 -16.92 -10.98 24.53
CA GLU A 117 -18.04 -11.63 25.19
C GLU A 117 -17.98 -13.17 25.09
N MET A 118 -17.58 -13.69 23.93
CA MET A 118 -17.41 -15.15 23.74
C MET A 118 -16.26 -15.71 24.57
N LEU A 119 -15.12 -15.00 24.66
CA LEU A 119 -13.96 -15.40 25.44
C LEU A 119 -14.24 -15.32 26.95
N GLU A 120 -15.06 -14.37 27.41
CA GLU A 120 -15.53 -14.31 28.80
C GLU A 120 -16.42 -15.48 29.15
N ALA A 121 -17.28 -15.92 28.22
CA ALA A 121 -18.17 -17.06 28.42
C ALA A 121 -17.44 -18.42 28.30
N ASP A 122 -16.52 -18.54 27.35
CA ASP A 122 -15.71 -19.73 27.07
C ASP A 122 -14.33 -19.34 26.54
N PRO A 123 -13.29 -19.33 27.40
CA PRO A 123 -11.92 -19.00 26.99
C PRO A 123 -11.34 -19.94 25.91
N GLU A 124 -11.92 -21.13 25.72
CA GLU A 124 -11.48 -22.12 24.73
C GLU A 124 -12.33 -22.11 23.45
N CYS A 125 -13.16 -21.09 23.23
CA CYS A 125 -14.07 -20.99 22.07
C CYS A 125 -13.34 -20.94 20.71
N GLY A 126 -12.01 -20.82 20.69
CA GLY A 126 -11.18 -20.80 19.48
C GLY A 126 -11.32 -19.51 18.65
N ARG A 127 -11.92 -18.47 19.20
CA ARG A 127 -12.01 -17.15 18.56
C ARG A 127 -10.88 -16.25 19.04
N THR A 128 -10.42 -15.39 18.12
CA THR A 128 -9.38 -14.40 18.42
C THR A 128 -9.80 -13.03 17.93
N ARG A 129 -9.41 -12.00 18.66
CA ARG A 129 -9.57 -10.60 18.22
C ARG A 129 -8.82 -10.35 16.92
N LEU A 130 -9.33 -9.46 16.10
CA LEU A 130 -8.61 -8.96 14.93
C LEU A 130 -7.79 -7.74 15.32
N PRO A 131 -6.48 -7.71 15.05
CA PRO A 131 -5.69 -6.50 15.21
C PRO A 131 -6.06 -5.47 14.16
N GLN A 132 -5.91 -4.19 14.49
CA GLN A 132 -5.86 -3.15 13.48
C GLN A 132 -4.57 -3.30 12.66
N ILE A 133 -4.60 -2.92 11.38
CA ILE A 133 -3.44 -2.99 10.50
C ILE A 133 -3.10 -1.58 10.03
N VAL A 134 -1.86 -1.15 10.28
CA VAL A 134 -1.36 0.15 9.79
C VAL A 134 -0.31 -0.10 8.72
N ILE A 135 -0.58 0.38 7.52
CA ILE A 135 0.32 0.30 6.37
C ILE A 135 1.03 1.64 6.24
N VAL A 136 2.35 1.64 6.31
CA VAL A 136 3.16 2.86 6.20
C VAL A 136 4.05 2.77 4.98
N VAL A 137 3.92 3.73 4.07
CA VAL A 137 4.72 3.84 2.85
C VAL A 137 5.61 5.07 2.96
N ASP A 138 6.95 4.90 2.93
CA ASP A 138 7.89 6.03 3.03
C ASP A 138 8.01 6.83 1.73
N GLU A 139 8.04 6.16 0.57
CA GLU A 139 8.12 6.85 -0.73
C GLU A 139 7.12 6.26 -1.73
N PHE A 140 5.97 6.89 -1.81
CA PHE A 140 4.89 6.44 -2.68
C PHE A 140 5.20 6.64 -4.17
N ALA A 141 6.02 7.62 -4.51
CA ALA A 141 6.39 7.88 -5.90
C ALA A 141 7.10 6.69 -6.55
N ASP A 142 7.92 5.95 -5.79
CA ASP A 142 8.65 4.79 -6.30
C ASP A 142 7.70 3.62 -6.63
N LEU A 143 6.64 3.47 -5.84
CA LEU A 143 5.59 2.48 -6.12
C LEU A 143 4.79 2.84 -7.37
N MET A 144 4.40 4.10 -7.49
CA MET A 144 3.67 4.62 -8.65
C MET A 144 4.49 4.55 -9.94
N LEU A 145 5.81 4.63 -9.84
CA LEU A 145 6.70 4.45 -10.99
C LEU A 145 6.76 2.98 -11.44
N ALA A 146 6.78 2.05 -10.49
CA ALA A 146 6.97 0.62 -10.77
C ALA A 146 5.67 -0.09 -11.23
N ALA A 147 4.52 0.21 -10.60
CA ALA A 147 3.26 -0.48 -10.83
C ALA A 147 2.05 0.45 -10.60
N LYS A 148 1.96 1.51 -11.41
CA LYS A 148 0.99 2.60 -11.22
C LYS A 148 -0.45 2.12 -11.08
N ASN A 149 -0.92 1.32 -12.02
CA ASN A 149 -2.33 0.93 -12.08
C ASN A 149 -2.72 0.07 -10.88
N GLU A 150 -1.89 -0.91 -10.55
CA GLU A 150 -2.12 -1.87 -9.47
C GLU A 150 -2.04 -1.20 -8.10
N VAL A 151 -1.10 -0.28 -7.93
CA VAL A 151 -0.92 0.51 -6.71
C VAL A 151 -2.08 1.50 -6.53
N GLU A 152 -2.44 2.26 -7.58
CA GLU A 152 -3.53 3.23 -7.51
C GLU A 152 -4.86 2.53 -7.22
N GLU A 153 -5.17 1.41 -7.89
CA GLU A 153 -6.37 0.62 -7.64
C GLU A 153 -6.44 0.12 -6.19
N SER A 154 -5.36 -0.49 -5.69
CA SER A 154 -5.30 -1.03 -4.34
C SER A 154 -5.46 0.07 -3.29
N VAL A 155 -4.76 1.20 -3.44
CA VAL A 155 -4.87 2.36 -2.55
C VAL A 155 -6.28 2.94 -2.56
N MET A 156 -6.91 3.05 -3.73
CA MET A 156 -8.29 3.55 -3.82
C MET A 156 -9.28 2.64 -3.11
N ARG A 157 -9.20 1.32 -3.33
CA ARG A 157 -10.09 0.34 -2.68
C ARG A 157 -9.94 0.36 -1.16
N LEU A 158 -8.70 0.38 -0.68
CA LEU A 158 -8.42 0.51 0.75
C LEU A 158 -8.94 1.84 1.30
N ALA A 159 -8.68 2.96 0.63
CA ALA A 159 -9.12 4.27 1.09
C ALA A 159 -10.64 4.41 1.21
N GLN A 160 -11.40 3.68 0.39
CA GLN A 160 -12.86 3.71 0.41
C GLN A 160 -13.47 2.79 1.48
N LEU A 161 -12.86 1.63 1.74
CA LEU A 161 -13.51 0.56 2.48
C LEU A 161 -12.76 0.11 3.74
N ALA A 162 -11.46 0.36 3.87
CA ALA A 162 -10.64 -0.27 4.89
C ALA A 162 -10.91 0.21 6.32
N ARG A 163 -11.57 1.36 6.51
CA ARG A 163 -11.87 1.92 7.84
C ARG A 163 -12.66 0.93 8.71
N ALA A 164 -13.75 0.40 8.22
CA ALA A 164 -14.58 -0.54 8.99
C ALA A 164 -13.88 -1.88 9.24
N ALA A 165 -12.91 -2.24 8.37
CA ALA A 165 -12.08 -3.42 8.55
C ALA A 165 -10.88 -3.20 9.51
N GLY A 166 -10.73 -2.01 10.11
CA GLY A 166 -9.62 -1.68 11.00
C GLY A 166 -8.27 -1.59 10.29
N MET A 167 -8.27 -1.10 9.04
CA MET A 167 -7.03 -0.99 8.26
C MET A 167 -6.78 0.47 7.86
N HIS A 168 -5.56 0.93 8.04
CA HIS A 168 -5.19 2.33 7.92
C HIS A 168 -3.94 2.50 7.07
N MET A 169 -3.83 3.61 6.33
CA MET A 169 -2.67 3.90 5.48
C MET A 169 -2.06 5.26 5.82
N LEU A 170 -0.75 5.28 5.98
CA LEU A 170 0.07 6.48 6.01
C LEU A 170 0.93 6.47 4.74
N ILE A 171 0.58 7.31 3.78
CA ILE A 171 1.25 7.37 2.48
C ILE A 171 2.14 8.59 2.45
N ALA A 172 3.45 8.38 2.49
CA ALA A 172 4.42 9.45 2.45
C ALA A 172 5.14 9.54 1.09
N THR A 173 5.51 10.76 0.69
CA THR A 173 6.30 11.01 -0.52
C THR A 173 7.14 12.27 -0.40
N GLN A 174 8.32 12.26 -1.02
CA GLN A 174 9.15 13.45 -1.21
C GLN A 174 8.87 14.14 -2.56
N SER A 175 8.07 13.51 -3.42
CA SER A 175 7.76 13.98 -4.77
C SER A 175 6.25 14.28 -4.91
N PRO A 176 5.77 15.43 -4.43
CA PRO A 176 4.35 15.79 -4.49
C PRO A 176 3.95 16.25 -5.88
N ARG A 177 4.01 15.37 -6.87
CA ARG A 177 3.61 15.62 -8.26
C ARG A 177 2.21 15.10 -8.52
N VAL A 178 1.53 15.68 -9.51
CA VAL A 178 0.15 15.33 -9.88
C VAL A 178 0.02 13.88 -10.37
N ASP A 179 1.07 13.34 -11.01
CA ASP A 179 1.13 11.95 -11.47
C ASP A 179 1.38 10.94 -10.34
N VAL A 180 1.82 11.40 -9.17
CA VAL A 180 2.01 10.62 -7.94
C VAL A 180 0.79 10.76 -7.02
N LEU A 181 0.44 11.99 -6.67
CA LEU A 181 -0.75 12.31 -5.87
C LEU A 181 -1.92 12.67 -6.79
N THR A 182 -2.47 11.64 -7.44
CA THR A 182 -3.55 11.82 -8.42
C THR A 182 -4.82 12.37 -7.80
N GLY A 183 -5.70 12.93 -8.62
CA GLY A 183 -7.00 13.41 -8.15
C GLY A 183 -7.85 12.33 -7.49
N LEU A 184 -7.73 11.08 -7.95
CA LEU A 184 -8.42 9.93 -7.39
C LEU A 184 -7.92 9.59 -5.98
N ILE A 185 -6.61 9.54 -5.77
CA ILE A 185 -5.99 9.30 -4.46
C ILE A 185 -6.40 10.41 -3.48
N LYS A 186 -6.28 11.68 -3.90
CA LYS A 186 -6.62 12.83 -3.04
C LYS A 186 -8.09 12.91 -2.67
N ALA A 187 -8.99 12.47 -3.55
CA ALA A 187 -10.43 12.44 -3.27
C ALA A 187 -10.78 11.41 -2.18
N ASN A 188 -10.03 10.32 -2.09
CA ASN A 188 -10.29 9.23 -1.14
C ASN A 188 -9.47 9.33 0.15
N ILE A 189 -8.39 10.13 0.16
CA ILE A 189 -7.55 10.38 1.35
C ILE A 189 -7.61 11.87 1.70
N PRO A 190 -8.63 12.31 2.45
CA PRO A 190 -8.84 13.71 2.75
C PRO A 190 -7.93 14.27 3.84
N SER A 191 -7.41 13.43 4.74
CA SER A 191 -6.46 13.86 5.77
C SER A 191 -5.07 14.02 5.16
N ARG A 192 -4.47 15.19 5.31
CA ARG A 192 -3.22 15.55 4.63
C ARG A 192 -2.29 16.31 5.53
N THR A 193 -1.02 16.01 5.41
CA THR A 193 0.06 16.71 6.09
C THR A 193 1.08 17.16 5.05
N ALA A 194 1.29 18.45 4.94
CA ALA A 194 2.38 19.02 4.15
C ALA A 194 3.48 19.53 5.09
N LEU A 195 4.64 18.93 5.00
CA LEU A 195 5.88 19.53 5.51
C LEU A 195 6.41 20.54 4.49
N MET A 196 7.57 21.15 4.75
CA MET A 196 8.17 22.13 3.86
C MET A 196 8.32 21.56 2.44
N VAL A 197 7.90 22.35 1.45
CA VAL A 197 8.04 22.07 0.01
C VAL A 197 8.80 23.20 -0.69
N SER A 198 9.25 22.95 -1.93
CA SER A 198 10.10 23.89 -2.66
C SER A 198 9.35 25.09 -3.25
N ASN A 199 8.07 24.92 -3.55
CA ASN A 199 7.27 25.91 -4.25
C ASN A 199 5.76 25.81 -3.92
N ASN A 200 5.00 26.83 -4.33
CA ASN A 200 3.57 26.91 -4.07
C ASN A 200 2.73 25.89 -4.89
N THR A 201 3.25 25.41 -6.01
CA THR A 201 2.58 24.37 -6.81
C THR A 201 2.56 23.06 -6.04
N ASP A 202 3.67 22.66 -5.43
CA ASP A 202 3.76 21.46 -4.59
C ASP A 202 2.81 21.54 -3.40
N SER A 203 2.74 22.73 -2.74
CA SER A 203 1.77 22.96 -1.66
C SER A 203 0.32 22.73 -2.13
N ARG A 204 -0.04 23.26 -3.30
CA ARG A 204 -1.38 23.03 -3.87
C ARG A 204 -1.63 21.57 -4.26
N VAL A 205 -0.63 20.87 -4.74
CA VAL A 205 -0.80 19.42 -5.04
C VAL A 205 -1.15 18.65 -3.78
N ILE A 206 -0.58 18.99 -2.64
CA ILE A 206 -0.83 18.29 -1.36
C ILE A 206 -2.14 18.76 -0.73
N LEU A 207 -2.26 20.06 -0.47
CA LEU A 207 -3.29 20.66 0.40
C LEU A 207 -4.47 21.28 -0.33
N ASP A 208 -4.38 21.41 -1.67
CA ASP A 208 -5.25 22.24 -2.53
C ASP A 208 -5.15 23.74 -2.20
N GLU A 209 -4.16 24.15 -1.42
CA GLU A 209 -3.88 25.55 -1.02
C GLU A 209 -2.37 25.80 -0.86
N VAL A 210 -1.97 27.06 -0.86
CA VAL A 210 -0.58 27.50 -0.68
C VAL A 210 -0.23 27.60 0.83
N GLY A 211 1.07 27.58 1.13
CA GLY A 211 1.56 27.83 2.48
C GLY A 211 2.68 26.91 2.94
N ALA A 212 2.73 25.67 2.43
CA ALA A 212 3.77 24.71 2.81
C ALA A 212 5.17 25.13 2.29
N GLU A 213 5.25 25.96 1.26
CA GLU A 213 6.50 26.57 0.77
C GLU A 213 7.10 27.61 1.75
N LYS A 214 6.34 28.03 2.76
CA LYS A 214 6.76 29.00 3.76
C LYS A 214 7.18 28.37 5.10
N LEU A 215 7.09 27.06 5.18
CA LEU A 215 7.47 26.29 6.36
C LEU A 215 9.00 26.26 6.54
N LEU A 216 9.43 26.11 7.79
CA LEU A 216 10.85 26.21 8.18
C LEU A 216 11.63 24.90 8.01
N GLY A 217 10.93 23.77 7.71
CA GLY A 217 11.53 22.44 7.72
C GLY A 217 11.66 21.87 9.13
N LYS A 218 12.41 20.74 9.26
CA LYS A 218 12.65 20.05 10.54
C LYS A 218 11.37 19.74 11.34
N GLY A 219 10.31 19.32 10.63
CA GLY A 219 9.04 18.92 11.25
C GLY A 219 8.01 20.05 11.42
N ASP A 220 8.30 21.27 10.95
CA ASP A 220 7.29 22.32 10.78
C ASP A 220 6.36 21.93 9.64
N MET A 221 5.06 21.83 9.90
CA MET A 221 4.10 21.27 8.96
C MET A 221 2.74 21.94 9.00
N LEU A 222 2.00 21.81 7.91
CA LEU A 222 0.58 22.12 7.80
C LEU A 222 -0.22 20.81 7.86
N TYR A 223 -0.97 20.62 8.92
CA TYR A 223 -1.80 19.45 9.18
C TYR A 223 -3.27 19.75 8.92
N LYS A 224 -3.88 19.01 8.02
CA LYS A 224 -5.29 19.15 7.62
C LYS A 224 -6.02 17.82 7.80
N PRO A 225 -6.52 17.51 9.00
CA PRO A 225 -7.32 16.33 9.23
C PRO A 225 -8.69 16.46 8.57
N VAL A 226 -9.35 15.32 8.35
CA VAL A 226 -10.72 15.28 7.82
C VAL A 226 -11.67 16.11 8.71
N GLY A 227 -12.55 16.88 8.08
CA GLY A 227 -13.51 17.74 8.79
C GLY A 227 -13.00 19.13 9.15
N PHE A 228 -11.72 19.43 8.93
CA PHE A 228 -11.18 20.78 9.17
C PHE A 228 -11.08 21.54 7.83
N PRO A 229 -11.67 22.75 7.76
CA PRO A 229 -11.70 23.51 6.51
C PRO A 229 -10.33 24.11 6.15
N LYS A 230 -9.48 24.35 7.14
CA LYS A 230 -8.14 24.94 6.98
C LYS A 230 -7.08 24.10 7.68
N PRO A 231 -5.86 24.02 7.14
CA PRO A 231 -4.77 23.34 7.81
C PRO A 231 -4.34 24.11 9.07
N MET A 232 -3.91 23.36 10.08
CA MET A 232 -3.27 23.88 11.29
C MET A 232 -1.75 23.80 11.13
N ARG A 233 -1.03 24.83 11.57
CA ARG A 233 0.43 24.78 11.63
C ARG A 233 0.87 24.08 12.90
N ILE A 234 1.66 23.02 12.75
CA ILE A 234 2.09 22.16 13.84
C ILE A 234 3.59 21.91 13.71
N GLN A 235 4.28 21.86 14.86
CA GLN A 235 5.63 21.35 14.96
C GLN A 235 5.55 19.88 15.41
N SER A 236 6.08 18.94 14.60
CA SER A 236 6.17 17.53 14.98
C SER A 236 7.15 17.30 16.12
N GLY A 237 6.95 16.22 16.86
CA GLY A 237 7.94 15.70 17.78
C GLY A 237 9.22 15.26 17.05
N PHE A 238 10.31 15.19 17.78
CA PHE A 238 11.58 14.66 17.30
C PHE A 238 11.94 13.41 18.10
N ALA A 239 12.26 12.34 17.40
CA ALA A 239 12.88 11.15 17.98
C ALA A 239 14.19 10.90 17.22
N SER A 240 15.27 10.72 17.96
CA SER A 240 16.57 10.40 17.39
C SER A 240 16.63 8.93 16.96
N THR A 241 17.51 8.62 16.01
CA THR A 241 17.75 7.22 15.60
C THR A 241 18.19 6.32 16.76
N ALA A 242 18.87 6.90 17.77
CA ALA A 242 19.28 6.16 18.96
C ALA A 242 18.05 5.74 19.79
N GLU A 243 17.15 6.66 20.08
CA GLU A 243 15.91 6.38 20.82
C GLU A 243 15.03 5.36 20.08
N ILE A 244 14.91 5.47 18.75
CA ILE A 244 14.18 4.48 17.95
C ILE A 244 14.80 3.09 18.11
N ARG A 245 16.14 2.98 18.04
CA ARG A 245 16.85 1.71 18.20
C ARG A 245 16.67 1.11 19.58
N GLU A 246 16.66 1.90 20.63
CA GLU A 246 16.41 1.43 22.01
C GLU A 246 15.03 0.77 22.11
N VAL A 247 13.98 1.42 21.61
CA VAL A 247 12.62 0.88 21.61
C VAL A 247 12.54 -0.39 20.77
N VAL A 248 13.12 -0.38 19.57
CA VAL A 248 13.12 -1.56 18.69
C VAL A 248 13.86 -2.74 19.32
N ASN A 249 15.02 -2.52 19.95
CA ASN A 249 15.78 -3.58 20.59
C ASN A 249 15.01 -4.16 21.77
N PHE A 250 14.39 -3.32 22.60
CA PHE A 250 13.55 -3.74 23.70
C PHE A 250 12.41 -4.67 23.23
N LEU A 251 11.69 -4.26 22.17
CA LEU A 251 10.58 -5.08 21.63
C LEU A 251 11.06 -6.41 21.04
N LYS A 252 12.26 -6.44 20.45
CA LYS A 252 12.85 -7.69 19.90
C LYS A 252 13.28 -8.67 20.99
N GLU A 253 13.82 -8.15 22.08
CA GLU A 253 14.26 -8.96 23.22
C GLU A 253 13.08 -9.57 23.98
N GLU A 254 11.98 -8.82 24.11
CA GLU A 254 10.78 -9.28 24.84
C GLU A 254 9.97 -10.32 24.07
N HIS A 255 9.81 -10.19 22.76
CA HIS A 255 8.78 -10.95 22.03
C HIS A 255 9.24 -11.62 20.73
N GLY A 256 10.44 -11.37 20.24
CA GLY A 256 10.88 -11.89 18.94
C GLY A 256 9.91 -11.57 17.77
N SER A 257 10.31 -11.84 16.55
CA SER A 257 9.42 -11.72 15.39
C SER A 257 8.99 -13.12 14.92
N ASP A 258 7.70 -13.35 14.85
CA ASP A 258 7.12 -14.51 14.16
C ASP A 258 6.38 -14.01 12.91
N TYR A 259 7.14 -13.89 11.81
CA TYR A 259 6.56 -13.46 10.54
C TYR A 259 5.63 -14.55 9.99
N ASN A 260 4.43 -14.13 9.59
CA ASN A 260 3.47 -15.05 8.99
C ASN A 260 3.91 -15.43 7.57
N GLN A 261 4.35 -16.69 7.39
CA GLN A 261 4.83 -17.21 6.12
C GLN A 261 3.73 -17.30 5.07
N GLU A 262 2.47 -17.50 5.47
CA GLU A 262 1.34 -17.51 4.55
C GLU A 262 1.13 -16.11 3.94
N ILE A 263 1.21 -15.07 4.77
CA ILE A 263 1.10 -13.67 4.28
C ILE A 263 2.25 -13.34 3.33
N ILE A 264 3.47 -13.77 3.63
CA ILE A 264 4.63 -13.54 2.75
C ILE A 264 4.38 -14.18 1.38
N HIS A 265 3.90 -15.41 1.36
CA HIS A 265 3.59 -16.14 0.11
C HIS A 265 2.45 -15.46 -0.67
N GLU A 266 1.36 -15.11 0.01
CA GLU A 266 0.24 -14.39 -0.61
C GLU A 266 0.67 -13.04 -1.19
N VAL A 267 1.56 -12.31 -0.51
CA VAL A 267 2.13 -11.06 -1.03
C VAL A 267 2.93 -11.31 -2.30
N GLU A 268 3.69 -12.40 -2.38
CA GLU A 268 4.45 -12.78 -3.57
C GLU A 268 3.55 -13.20 -4.73
N GLU A 269 2.47 -13.91 -4.47
CA GLU A 269 1.47 -14.27 -5.48
C GLU A 269 0.71 -13.04 -6.04
N ASN A 270 0.49 -12.03 -5.21
CA ASN A 270 -0.16 -10.78 -5.60
C ASN A 270 0.79 -9.77 -6.28
N MET A 271 2.07 -10.09 -6.46
CA MET A 271 3.00 -9.21 -7.17
C MET A 271 2.56 -9.02 -8.63
N PRO A 272 2.56 -7.78 -9.14
CA PRO A 272 2.40 -7.53 -10.56
C PRO A 272 3.50 -8.26 -11.34
N LYS A 273 3.12 -8.97 -12.38
CA LYS A 273 4.13 -9.58 -13.25
C LYS A 273 4.96 -8.47 -13.87
N PRO A 274 6.30 -8.58 -13.89
CA PRO A 274 7.13 -7.57 -14.53
C PRO A 274 6.68 -7.40 -15.96
N LYS A 275 6.40 -6.18 -16.39
CA LYS A 275 6.25 -5.85 -17.80
C LYS A 275 7.61 -6.08 -18.42
N ASN A 276 7.75 -7.14 -19.18
CA ASN A 276 8.94 -7.29 -20.01
C ASN A 276 8.94 -6.12 -21.00
N ASP A 277 9.88 -5.22 -20.84
CA ASP A 277 10.17 -4.09 -21.75
C ASP A 277 10.88 -4.57 -23.04
N ASP A 278 10.88 -5.86 -23.31
CA ASP A 278 11.12 -6.42 -24.63
C ASP A 278 9.75 -6.59 -25.29
N GLY A 279 9.58 -5.88 -26.41
CA GLY A 279 8.38 -5.92 -27.22
C GLY A 279 8.05 -7.34 -27.70
N GLY A 280 7.31 -8.05 -26.87
CA GLY A 280 6.82 -9.39 -27.10
C GLY A 280 5.97 -9.83 -25.92
N ASP A 281 4.65 -9.64 -26.03
CA ASP A 281 3.67 -10.31 -25.20
C ASP A 281 3.98 -11.80 -25.12
N ILE A 282 4.48 -12.28 -23.97
CA ILE A 282 4.17 -13.63 -23.54
C ILE A 282 2.99 -13.51 -22.56
N ALA A 283 1.88 -13.01 -23.05
CA ALA A 283 0.61 -13.59 -22.67
C ALA A 283 0.71 -15.08 -23.06
N ILE A 284 0.16 -15.98 -22.27
CA ILE A 284 -0.35 -17.24 -22.83
C ILE A 284 -1.30 -16.78 -23.92
N ASN A 285 -0.73 -16.70 -25.13
CA ASN A 285 -1.39 -16.11 -26.27
C ASN A 285 -2.55 -17.05 -26.54
N PRO A 286 -3.80 -16.59 -26.63
CA PRO A 286 -4.81 -17.40 -27.27
C PRO A 286 -4.36 -17.81 -28.70
N ASP A 287 -3.27 -17.22 -29.20
CA ASP A 287 -2.62 -17.56 -30.44
C ASP A 287 -1.62 -18.73 -30.34
N ASP A 288 -1.06 -19.09 -29.19
CA ASP A 288 -0.23 -20.30 -29.04
C ASP A 288 -1.05 -21.58 -29.30
N ASP A 289 -2.29 -21.60 -28.87
CA ASP A 289 -3.22 -22.66 -29.18
C ASP A 289 -3.62 -22.63 -30.69
N LEU A 290 -3.75 -21.44 -31.26
CA LEU A 290 -4.02 -21.21 -32.67
C LEU A 290 -2.80 -21.50 -33.57
N VAL A 291 -1.58 -21.21 -33.10
CA VAL A 291 -0.33 -21.58 -33.80
C VAL A 291 -0.21 -23.12 -33.87
N ASN A 292 -0.43 -23.81 -32.73
CA ASN A 292 -0.40 -25.26 -32.69
C ASN A 292 -1.51 -25.89 -33.59
N GLN A 293 -2.71 -25.33 -33.60
CA GLN A 293 -3.79 -25.74 -34.50
C GLN A 293 -3.43 -25.47 -35.96
N ALA A 294 -2.79 -24.34 -36.26
CA ALA A 294 -2.34 -24.00 -37.60
C ALA A 294 -1.25 -24.96 -38.10
N ILE A 295 -0.27 -25.30 -37.25
CA ILE A 295 0.76 -26.30 -37.56
C ILE A 295 0.11 -27.66 -37.87
N THR A 296 -0.82 -28.12 -37.06
CA THR A 296 -1.52 -29.37 -37.25
C THR A 296 -2.26 -29.40 -38.61
N ILE A 297 -2.99 -28.30 -38.91
CA ILE A 297 -3.72 -28.17 -40.18
C ILE A 297 -2.78 -28.14 -41.38
N ILE A 298 -1.63 -27.46 -41.29
CA ILE A 298 -0.62 -27.39 -42.35
C ILE A 298 -0.01 -28.77 -42.60
N VAL A 299 0.34 -29.50 -41.54
CA VAL A 299 0.92 -30.84 -41.62
C VAL A 299 -0.08 -31.81 -42.22
N GLU A 300 -1.35 -31.79 -41.82
CA GLU A 300 -2.39 -32.67 -42.33
C GLU A 300 -2.76 -32.40 -43.79
N THR A 301 -2.76 -31.13 -44.20
CA THR A 301 -3.25 -30.72 -45.51
C THR A 301 -2.17 -30.46 -46.55
N GLY A 302 -0.92 -30.29 -46.11
CA GLY A 302 0.21 -29.93 -46.95
C GLY A 302 0.11 -28.52 -47.57
N ASN A 303 -0.76 -27.66 -47.02
CA ASN A 303 -1.04 -26.35 -47.59
C ASN A 303 -0.74 -25.21 -46.55
N ALA A 304 0.41 -24.58 -46.73
CA ALA A 304 0.89 -23.47 -45.90
C ALA A 304 0.58 -22.13 -46.60
N SER A 305 -0.68 -21.69 -46.58
CA SER A 305 -1.02 -20.36 -47.09
C SER A 305 -1.88 -19.56 -46.09
N THR A 306 -1.59 -18.27 -45.96
CA THR A 306 -2.32 -17.34 -45.09
C THR A 306 -3.83 -17.33 -45.38
N ALA A 307 -4.20 -17.35 -46.66
CA ALA A 307 -5.60 -17.39 -47.10
C ALA A 307 -6.31 -18.71 -46.73
N PHE A 308 -5.57 -19.80 -46.67
CA PHE A 308 -6.10 -21.11 -46.28
C PHE A 308 -6.33 -21.17 -44.75
N LEU A 309 -5.36 -20.71 -43.95
CA LEU A 309 -5.50 -20.62 -42.50
C LEU A 309 -6.61 -19.65 -42.08
N GLN A 310 -6.75 -18.51 -42.78
CA GLN A 310 -7.82 -17.54 -42.56
C GLN A 310 -9.22 -18.20 -42.67
N ARG A 311 -9.42 -19.06 -43.70
CA ARG A 311 -10.69 -19.75 -43.90
C ARG A 311 -10.91 -20.88 -42.89
N LYS A 312 -9.88 -21.66 -42.59
CA LYS A 312 -9.97 -22.83 -41.70
C LYS A 312 -10.15 -22.44 -40.23
N LEU A 313 -9.41 -21.45 -39.76
CA LEU A 313 -9.45 -20.98 -38.39
C LEU A 313 -10.40 -19.80 -38.18
N LYS A 314 -11.09 -19.34 -39.24
CA LYS A 314 -12.02 -18.18 -39.22
C LYS A 314 -11.38 -16.90 -38.65
N LEU A 315 -10.14 -16.61 -39.01
CA LEU A 315 -9.35 -15.49 -38.58
C LEU A 315 -9.39 -14.32 -39.57
N GLY A 316 -9.18 -13.10 -39.07
CA GLY A 316 -8.90 -11.95 -39.94
C GLY A 316 -7.51 -12.04 -40.57
N PHE A 317 -7.31 -11.40 -41.74
CA PHE A 317 -6.06 -11.47 -42.52
C PHE A 317 -4.82 -11.08 -41.70
N PRO A 318 -4.82 -9.98 -40.87
CA PRO A 318 -3.64 -9.62 -40.11
C PRO A 318 -3.21 -10.67 -39.08
N ARG A 319 -4.17 -11.38 -38.48
CA ARG A 319 -3.91 -12.44 -37.50
C ARG A 319 -3.42 -13.72 -38.13
N ALA A 320 -3.98 -14.09 -39.28
CA ALA A 320 -3.53 -15.25 -40.06
C ALA A 320 -2.13 -15.06 -40.65
N ALA A 321 -1.77 -13.82 -41.04
CA ALA A 321 -0.43 -13.48 -41.53
C ALA A 321 0.59 -13.60 -40.37
N ARG A 322 0.30 -13.09 -39.20
CA ARG A 322 1.16 -13.19 -38.04
C ARG A 322 1.44 -14.63 -37.62
N ILE A 323 0.41 -15.47 -37.56
CA ILE A 323 0.55 -16.91 -37.29
C ILE A 323 1.46 -17.59 -38.32
N MET A 324 1.37 -17.20 -39.59
CA MET A 324 2.26 -17.75 -40.63
C MET A 324 3.71 -17.29 -40.43
N ASP A 325 3.92 -16.02 -40.08
CA ASP A 325 5.25 -15.49 -39.81
C ASP A 325 5.88 -16.18 -38.57
N ASP A 326 5.09 -16.44 -37.54
CA ASP A 326 5.51 -17.19 -36.34
C ASP A 326 5.89 -18.63 -36.64
N ILE A 327 5.14 -19.32 -37.53
CA ILE A 327 5.44 -20.70 -37.97
C ILE A 327 6.69 -20.72 -38.84
N GLU A 328 6.92 -19.71 -39.69
CA GLU A 328 8.09 -19.62 -40.56
C GLU A 328 9.39 -19.31 -39.76
N ALA A 329 9.26 -18.69 -38.57
CA ALA A 329 10.36 -18.39 -37.66
C ALA A 329 10.76 -19.56 -36.75
N MET A 330 9.94 -20.61 -36.64
CA MET A 330 10.22 -21.85 -35.89
C MET A 330 11.05 -22.85 -36.68
#